data_db65d0894f3ec252f118f53055823c23
#
_entry.id   db65d0894f3ec252f118f53055823c23
#
_cell.length_a   1.000
_cell.length_b   1.000
_cell.length_c   1.000
_cell.angle_alpha   90.00
_cell.angle_beta   90.00
_cell.angle_gamma   90.00
#
_symmetry.space_group_name_H-M   'P 1'
#
loop_
_entity.id
_entity.type
_entity.pdbx_description
1 polymer ?
#
loop_
_entity_poly.entity_id
_entity_poly.type
_entity_poly.pdbx_seq_one_letter_code
_entity_poly.pdbx_strand_id
1 'polypeptide(L)'
;MKPFIVAFLLSLACFAQDAKQAPKIFEIPTADVYTRYRYIDTNAGTVTADDLQYRFTGRFRVNVPKTGTYFGSRVETGSSIGSSWSNTGIGRSKSEWTLNAKTFFIGQQLGKQAAIEVGAMDMEQGAGTEATYADVDTWTEGYRLRLNGEGKYLPSKFTATFGFIGDFNTPNAFGRLYRLGEINYAQVLAEKKLTKTIRASAEYDRLRGIDLFRAATKMSLPDSWWINDLQVENVVRVAPRATSGWALNLVKSKNRLGWLNPGIYYSHLPTGVYKDGAQQALLNGDVYGTGKRIGFTTKYQATKALDFSTLITRKLDSDPGFRWRAQIVARYQAAPLLKQLQRALTSR
;
A
#
# COMPACT_ATOMS: atom_id res chain seq x y z
N MET A 1 -17.71 -9.49 25.90
CA MET A 1 -17.72 -8.65 24.69
C MET A 1 -17.97 -9.41 23.36
N LYS A 2 -17.79 -10.74 23.30
CA LYS A 2 -17.99 -11.54 22.07
C LYS A 2 -19.43 -11.57 21.48
N PRO A 3 -20.53 -11.59 22.22
CA PRO A 3 -21.88 -11.65 21.63
C PRO A 3 -22.37 -10.33 21.03
N PHE A 4 -21.85 -9.18 21.47
CA PHE A 4 -22.27 -7.86 20.99
C PHE A 4 -21.83 -7.58 19.55
N ILE A 5 -20.66 -8.08 19.14
CA ILE A 5 -20.12 -7.88 17.77
C ILE A 5 -20.96 -8.66 16.75
N VAL A 6 -21.37 -9.87 17.08
CA VAL A 6 -22.20 -10.71 16.19
C VAL A 6 -23.61 -10.13 16.04
N ALA A 7 -24.22 -9.61 17.13
CA ALA A 7 -25.52 -8.96 17.06
C ALA A 7 -25.49 -7.64 16.27
N PHE A 8 -24.41 -6.87 16.38
CA PHE A 8 -24.22 -5.64 15.60
C PHE A 8 -24.06 -5.92 14.11
N LEU A 9 -23.32 -6.96 13.73
CA LEU A 9 -23.16 -7.37 12.34
C LEU A 9 -24.46 -7.90 11.71
N LEU A 10 -25.29 -8.59 12.48
CA LEU A 10 -26.60 -9.11 12.02
C LEU A 10 -27.65 -8.01 11.85
N SER A 11 -27.63 -6.96 12.68
CA SER A 11 -28.56 -5.82 12.54
C SER A 11 -28.28 -4.94 11.30
N LEU A 12 -27.05 -4.97 10.77
CA LEU A 12 -26.65 -4.22 9.57
C LEU A 12 -27.09 -4.88 8.26
N ALA A 13 -27.53 -6.14 8.30
CA ALA A 13 -27.96 -6.88 7.09
C ALA A 13 -29.31 -6.40 6.50
N CYS A 14 -30.03 -5.48 7.16
CA CYS A 14 -31.39 -5.08 6.77
C CYS A 14 -31.47 -3.89 5.78
N PHE A 15 -30.34 -3.30 5.39
CA PHE A 15 -30.37 -2.17 4.44
C PHE A 15 -30.22 -2.70 2.99
N ALA A 16 -31.32 -3.04 2.35
CA ALA A 16 -31.34 -3.39 0.92
C ALA A 16 -30.97 -2.17 0.05
N GLN A 17 -30.02 -2.35 -0.85
CA GLN A 17 -29.61 -1.35 -1.83
C GLN A 17 -30.38 -1.54 -3.14
N ASP A 18 -30.95 -0.45 -3.67
CA ASP A 18 -31.35 -0.36 -5.08
C ASP A 18 -30.11 -0.32 -5.97
N ALA A 19 -29.68 -1.47 -6.47
CA ALA A 19 -28.53 -1.58 -7.34
C ALA A 19 -28.95 -1.48 -8.81
N LYS A 20 -28.51 -0.42 -9.50
CA LYS A 20 -28.67 -0.30 -10.96
C LYS A 20 -27.84 -1.30 -11.76
N GLN A 21 -26.88 -1.98 -11.15
CA GLN A 21 -26.16 -3.17 -11.68
C GLN A 21 -25.84 -4.09 -10.52
N ALA A 22 -26.24 -5.35 -10.61
CA ALA A 22 -25.86 -6.36 -9.63
C ALA A 22 -24.32 -6.47 -9.58
N PRO A 23 -23.69 -6.36 -8.40
CA PRO A 23 -22.26 -6.52 -8.28
C PRO A 23 -21.86 -7.91 -8.77
N LYS A 24 -20.72 -8.00 -9.45
CA LYS A 24 -20.17 -9.32 -9.84
C LYS A 24 -19.92 -10.10 -8.54
N ILE A 25 -20.40 -11.33 -8.47
CA ILE A 25 -20.25 -12.18 -7.29
C ILE A 25 -18.77 -12.37 -6.97
N PHE A 26 -17.95 -12.63 -7.99
CA PHE A 26 -16.50 -12.81 -7.82
C PHE A 26 -15.71 -11.85 -8.71
N GLU A 27 -14.75 -11.19 -8.12
CA GLU A 27 -13.87 -10.24 -8.79
C GLU A 27 -12.40 -10.59 -8.52
N ILE A 28 -11.56 -10.44 -9.54
CA ILE A 28 -10.11 -10.48 -9.44
C ILE A 28 -9.59 -9.08 -9.83
N PRO A 29 -9.48 -8.15 -8.86
CA PRO A 29 -8.99 -6.80 -9.13
C PRO A 29 -7.57 -6.79 -9.69
N THR A 30 -6.68 -7.58 -9.09
CA THR A 30 -5.28 -7.72 -9.52
C THR A 30 -4.82 -9.17 -9.43
N ALA A 31 -3.94 -9.55 -10.34
CA ALA A 31 -3.13 -10.76 -10.26
C ALA A 31 -1.86 -10.47 -11.04
N ASP A 32 -0.75 -10.32 -10.34
CA ASP A 32 0.51 -9.85 -10.91
C ASP A 32 1.65 -10.77 -10.51
N VAL A 33 2.55 -10.99 -11.44
CA VAL A 33 3.83 -11.69 -11.22
C VAL A 33 4.95 -10.70 -11.46
N TYR A 34 5.91 -10.69 -10.57
CA TYR A 34 7.05 -9.80 -10.65
C TYR A 34 8.36 -10.58 -10.56
N THR A 35 9.38 -10.05 -11.24
CA THR A 35 10.77 -10.35 -10.97
C THR A 35 11.50 -9.06 -10.68
N ARG A 36 12.44 -9.08 -9.73
CA ARG A 36 13.21 -7.92 -9.33
C ARG A 36 14.67 -8.29 -9.18
N TYR A 37 15.56 -7.51 -9.80
CA TYR A 37 16.95 -7.43 -9.38
C TYR A 37 17.10 -6.22 -8.45
N ARG A 38 17.83 -6.40 -7.34
CA ARG A 38 18.04 -5.38 -6.33
C ARG A 38 19.49 -5.37 -5.87
N TYR A 39 20.10 -4.19 -5.87
CA TYR A 39 21.41 -3.91 -5.32
C TYR A 39 21.31 -2.86 -4.21
N ILE A 40 21.92 -3.11 -3.06
CA ILE A 40 21.99 -2.17 -1.93
C ILE A 40 23.39 -2.21 -1.35
N ASP A 41 24.03 -1.04 -1.20
CA ASP A 41 25.25 -0.87 -0.44
C ASP A 41 25.10 0.07 0.75
N THR A 42 25.95 -0.08 1.74
CA THR A 42 26.01 0.80 2.92
C THR A 42 27.09 1.87 2.76
N ASN A 43 27.09 2.87 3.65
CA ASN A 43 28.15 3.89 3.69
C ASN A 43 29.55 3.30 3.94
N ALA A 44 29.65 2.12 4.53
CA ALA A 44 30.91 1.40 4.75
C ALA A 44 31.38 0.60 3.51
N GLY A 45 30.69 0.70 2.38
CA GLY A 45 30.98 -0.06 1.17
C GLY A 45 30.60 -1.55 1.26
N THR A 46 29.81 -1.93 2.26
CA THR A 46 29.32 -3.30 2.40
C THR A 46 28.06 -3.49 1.57
N VAL A 47 28.06 -4.44 0.67
CA VAL A 47 26.87 -4.84 -0.10
C VAL A 47 25.97 -5.65 0.82
N THR A 48 24.75 -5.17 1.05
CA THR A 48 23.73 -5.82 1.91
C THR A 48 22.65 -6.52 1.11
N ALA A 49 22.52 -6.21 -0.17
CA ALA A 49 21.67 -6.94 -1.10
C ALA A 49 22.29 -6.90 -2.50
N ASP A 50 22.31 -8.07 -3.14
CA ASP A 50 22.64 -8.30 -4.55
C ASP A 50 21.83 -9.51 -4.99
N ASP A 51 20.52 -9.27 -5.21
CA ASP A 51 19.52 -10.33 -5.24
C ASP A 51 18.67 -10.26 -6.50
N LEU A 52 18.43 -11.42 -7.09
CA LEU A 52 17.30 -11.65 -7.98
C LEU A 52 16.15 -12.28 -7.17
N GLN A 53 14.96 -11.71 -7.25
CA GLN A 53 13.80 -12.09 -6.45
C GLN A 53 12.55 -12.21 -7.32
N TYR A 54 11.59 -13.01 -6.88
CA TYR A 54 10.25 -13.10 -7.47
C TYR A 54 9.18 -12.60 -6.48
N ARG A 55 8.04 -12.22 -7.02
CA ARG A 55 6.84 -11.90 -6.25
C ARG A 55 5.61 -12.30 -7.04
N PHE A 56 4.65 -12.86 -6.34
CA PHE A 56 3.27 -12.98 -6.81
C PHE A 56 2.37 -12.17 -5.90
N THR A 57 1.37 -11.48 -6.45
CA THR A 57 0.29 -10.86 -5.70
C THR A 57 -1.03 -11.05 -6.43
N GLY A 58 -2.07 -11.49 -5.70
CA GLY A 58 -3.43 -11.62 -6.18
C GLY A 58 -4.41 -11.00 -5.20
N ARG A 59 -5.35 -10.19 -5.70
CA ARG A 59 -6.45 -9.65 -4.91
C ARG A 59 -7.76 -10.23 -5.39
N PHE A 60 -8.57 -10.65 -4.45
CA PHE A 60 -9.86 -11.29 -4.68
C PHE A 60 -10.93 -10.58 -3.88
N ARG A 61 -12.13 -10.51 -4.48
CA ARG A 61 -13.31 -10.01 -3.80
C ARG A 61 -14.50 -10.88 -4.14
N VAL A 62 -15.26 -11.26 -3.12
CA VAL A 62 -16.53 -11.97 -3.25
C VAL A 62 -17.61 -11.07 -2.70
N ASN A 63 -18.58 -10.70 -3.53
CA ASN A 63 -19.74 -9.90 -3.12
C ASN A 63 -20.93 -10.83 -2.87
N VAL A 64 -21.60 -10.68 -1.74
CA VAL A 64 -22.85 -11.41 -1.44
C VAL A 64 -24.01 -10.61 -2.05
N PRO A 65 -24.73 -11.17 -3.03
CA PRO A 65 -25.77 -10.44 -3.72
C PRO A 65 -26.85 -9.91 -2.77
N LYS A 66 -27.31 -8.69 -3.01
CA LYS A 66 -28.41 -8.03 -2.29
C LYS A 66 -28.19 -7.69 -0.81
N THR A 67 -27.04 -8.05 -0.21
CA THR A 67 -26.80 -7.80 1.22
C THR A 67 -25.87 -6.62 1.47
N GLY A 68 -25.08 -6.21 0.48
CA GLY A 68 -24.00 -5.26 0.65
C GLY A 68 -22.76 -5.84 1.37
N THR A 69 -22.81 -7.12 1.76
CA THR A 69 -21.69 -7.82 2.37
C THR A 69 -20.67 -8.23 1.30
N TYR A 70 -19.39 -8.13 1.63
CA TYR A 70 -18.31 -8.61 0.77
C TYR A 70 -17.15 -9.17 1.58
N PHE A 71 -16.41 -10.06 0.94
CA PHE A 71 -15.14 -10.60 1.46
C PHE A 71 -14.01 -10.11 0.57
N GLY A 72 -12.95 -9.62 1.18
CA GLY A 72 -11.73 -9.23 0.47
C GLY A 72 -10.55 -10.07 0.93
N SER A 73 -9.65 -10.39 0.01
CA SER A 73 -8.41 -11.11 0.32
C SER A 73 -7.30 -10.68 -0.61
N ARG A 74 -6.08 -10.66 -0.08
CA ARG A 74 -4.84 -10.54 -0.83
C ARG A 74 -3.97 -11.75 -0.54
N VAL A 75 -3.64 -12.48 -1.58
CA VAL A 75 -2.71 -13.63 -1.53
C VAL A 75 -1.39 -13.18 -2.14
N GLU A 76 -0.29 -13.42 -1.42
CA GLU A 76 1.00 -12.86 -1.78
C GLU A 76 2.16 -13.72 -1.29
N THR A 77 3.29 -13.66 -2.01
CA THR A 77 4.55 -14.29 -1.56
C THR A 77 5.18 -13.51 -0.40
N GLY A 78 6.27 -14.02 0.13
CA GLY A 78 7.08 -13.42 1.18
C GLY A 78 6.71 -13.86 2.59
N SER A 79 7.71 -13.96 3.43
CA SER A 79 7.64 -14.54 4.78
C SER A 79 7.44 -13.51 5.89
N SER A 80 7.20 -12.23 5.56
CA SER A 80 6.91 -11.18 6.54
C SER A 80 5.66 -10.39 6.19
N ILE A 81 5.06 -9.72 7.17
CA ILE A 81 3.87 -8.89 6.96
C ILE A 81 4.16 -7.60 6.21
N GLY A 82 5.36 -7.05 6.32
CA GLY A 82 5.77 -5.78 5.71
C GLY A 82 6.51 -5.93 4.39
N SER A 83 6.64 -7.15 3.85
CA SER A 83 7.31 -7.36 2.57
C SER A 83 6.87 -8.64 1.88
N SER A 84 6.39 -8.50 0.66
CA SER A 84 6.10 -9.62 -0.25
C SER A 84 7.35 -10.17 -0.95
N TRP A 85 8.49 -9.52 -0.75
CA TRP A 85 9.79 -9.89 -1.31
C TRP A 85 10.68 -10.66 -0.33
N SER A 86 10.26 -10.80 0.93
CA SER A 86 11.06 -11.49 1.95
C SER A 86 11.22 -12.96 1.60
N ASN A 87 12.47 -13.43 1.58
CA ASN A 87 12.84 -14.82 1.30
C ASN A 87 12.31 -15.34 -0.05
N THR A 88 12.26 -14.50 -1.07
CA THR A 88 11.82 -14.85 -2.42
C THR A 88 12.98 -14.82 -3.43
N GLY A 89 14.18 -15.19 -2.98
CA GLY A 89 15.37 -15.23 -3.83
C GLY A 89 15.28 -16.25 -4.95
N ILE A 90 15.98 -15.94 -6.05
CA ILE A 90 16.17 -16.84 -7.19
C ILE A 90 17.66 -17.15 -7.29
N GLY A 91 18.02 -18.43 -7.34
CA GLY A 91 19.40 -18.85 -7.42
C GLY A 91 20.14 -18.78 -6.09
N ARG A 92 21.04 -17.82 -5.90
CA ARG A 92 21.91 -17.72 -4.70
C ARG A 92 21.20 -17.15 -3.47
N SER A 93 20.14 -16.39 -3.65
CA SER A 93 19.40 -15.79 -2.54
C SER A 93 18.52 -16.82 -1.84
N LYS A 94 18.22 -16.58 -0.55
CA LYS A 94 17.31 -17.43 0.22
C LYS A 94 15.94 -17.48 -0.46
N SER A 95 15.46 -18.68 -0.76
CA SER A 95 14.15 -18.90 -1.38
C SER A 95 13.27 -19.77 -0.47
N GLU A 96 12.12 -19.21 -0.12
CA GLU A 96 11.04 -19.93 0.53
C GLU A 96 9.80 -19.78 -0.36
N TRP A 97 9.36 -20.90 -0.94
CA TRP A 97 8.13 -20.92 -1.76
C TRP A 97 6.91 -20.83 -0.85
N THR A 98 6.66 -19.63 -0.32
CA THR A 98 5.51 -19.37 0.54
C THR A 98 4.50 -18.49 -0.19
N LEU A 99 3.26 -18.93 -0.17
CA LEU A 99 2.11 -18.16 -0.63
C LEU A 99 1.16 -17.99 0.55
N ASN A 100 0.94 -16.76 0.97
CA ASN A 100 0.21 -16.42 2.19
C ASN A 100 -1.04 -15.62 1.85
N ALA A 101 -2.15 -15.91 2.52
CA ALA A 101 -3.29 -14.99 2.58
C ALA A 101 -2.93 -13.85 3.53
N LYS A 102 -2.29 -12.79 3.01
CA LYS A 102 -1.82 -11.66 3.82
C LYS A 102 -2.97 -10.80 4.32
N THR A 103 -4.03 -10.65 3.53
CA THR A 103 -5.24 -10.01 4.03
C THR A 103 -6.44 -10.92 3.85
N PHE A 104 -7.35 -10.87 4.80
CA PHE A 104 -8.67 -11.46 4.72
C PHE A 104 -9.60 -10.67 5.62
N PHE A 105 -10.64 -10.08 5.06
CA PHE A 105 -11.59 -9.27 5.81
C PHE A 105 -13.01 -9.43 5.27
N ILE A 106 -13.95 -9.16 6.14
CA ILE A 106 -15.38 -9.06 5.82
C ILE A 106 -15.74 -7.58 5.86
N GLY A 107 -16.40 -7.11 4.82
CA GLY A 107 -16.92 -5.75 4.74
C GLY A 107 -18.43 -5.73 4.59
N GLN A 108 -19.05 -4.71 5.16
CA GLN A 108 -20.46 -4.39 5.01
C GLN A 108 -20.61 -2.97 4.45
N GLN A 109 -21.22 -2.87 3.27
CA GLN A 109 -21.58 -1.60 2.69
C GLN A 109 -22.82 -1.05 3.39
N LEU A 110 -22.77 0.18 3.88
CA LEU A 110 -23.83 0.92 4.54
C LEU A 110 -24.29 2.06 3.63
N GLY A 111 -25.27 1.78 2.78
CA GLY A 111 -25.67 2.70 1.73
C GLY A 111 -24.56 2.91 0.68
N LYS A 112 -24.55 4.07 -0.01
CA LYS A 112 -23.60 4.37 -1.09
C LYS A 112 -22.26 4.92 -0.62
N GLN A 113 -22.24 5.47 0.58
CA GLN A 113 -21.14 6.33 1.04
C GLN A 113 -20.33 5.75 2.20
N ALA A 114 -20.83 4.73 2.88
CA ALA A 114 -20.17 4.17 4.05
C ALA A 114 -19.92 2.68 3.92
N ALA A 115 -18.83 2.19 4.50
CA ALA A 115 -18.55 0.77 4.68
C ALA A 115 -17.81 0.52 5.99
N ILE A 116 -18.08 -0.62 6.61
CA ILE A 116 -17.32 -1.12 7.75
C ILE A 116 -16.63 -2.39 7.33
N GLU A 117 -15.36 -2.55 7.71
CA GLU A 117 -14.54 -3.73 7.42
C GLU A 117 -13.94 -4.27 8.72
N VAL A 118 -13.84 -5.60 8.82
CA VAL A 118 -13.27 -6.31 9.98
C VAL A 118 -12.39 -7.44 9.49
N GLY A 119 -11.18 -7.54 10.01
CA GLY A 119 -10.22 -8.59 9.69
C GLY A 119 -8.83 -8.03 9.41
N ALA A 120 -8.05 -8.77 8.63
CA ALA A 120 -6.74 -8.35 8.16
C ALA A 120 -6.87 -7.52 6.87
N MET A 121 -6.48 -6.24 6.93
CA MET A 121 -6.71 -5.25 5.89
C MET A 121 -5.42 -4.52 5.52
N ASP A 122 -5.26 -4.18 4.24
CA ASP A 122 -4.16 -3.31 3.80
C ASP A 122 -4.18 -1.98 4.53
N MET A 123 -3.02 -1.40 4.80
CA MET A 123 -2.93 -0.03 5.30
C MET A 123 -3.38 0.96 4.22
N GLU A 124 -4.13 1.99 4.63
CA GLU A 124 -4.59 3.02 3.71
C GLU A 124 -3.51 4.07 3.49
N GLN A 125 -3.49 4.63 2.29
CA GLN A 125 -2.59 5.72 1.91
C GLN A 125 -3.40 6.89 1.35
N GLY A 126 -2.98 8.11 1.67
CA GLY A 126 -3.56 9.34 1.14
C GLY A 126 -2.92 9.79 -0.19
N ALA A 127 -2.87 11.09 -0.41
CA ALA A 127 -2.30 11.70 -1.61
C ALA A 127 -0.76 11.75 -1.62
N GLY A 128 -0.09 11.25 -0.57
CA GLY A 128 1.36 11.26 -0.44
C GLY A 128 2.08 10.23 -1.31
N THR A 129 3.38 10.21 -1.16
CA THR A 129 4.27 9.23 -1.80
C THR A 129 4.48 8.05 -0.85
N GLU A 130 4.93 6.92 -1.37
CA GLU A 130 5.32 5.78 -0.53
C GLU A 130 6.48 6.09 0.43
N ALA A 131 7.21 7.19 0.23
CA ALA A 131 8.39 7.51 1.02
C ALA A 131 8.09 7.72 2.50
N THR A 132 6.93 8.26 2.85
CA THR A 132 6.54 8.54 4.25
C THR A 132 5.47 7.59 4.79
N TYR A 133 4.88 6.77 3.93
CA TYR A 133 3.84 5.80 4.31
C TYR A 133 4.41 4.42 4.65
N ALA A 134 3.56 3.59 5.21
CA ALA A 134 3.83 2.16 5.32
C ALA A 134 3.99 1.55 3.92
N ASP A 135 4.81 0.51 3.81
CA ASP A 135 4.91 -0.28 2.59
C ASP A 135 3.51 -0.77 2.18
N VAL A 136 3.22 -0.71 0.88
CA VAL A 136 1.95 -1.19 0.30
C VAL A 136 1.69 -2.69 0.60
N ASP A 137 2.73 -3.42 0.97
CA ASP A 137 2.64 -4.81 1.39
C ASP A 137 2.20 -4.96 2.85
N THR A 138 2.26 -3.87 3.65
CA THR A 138 1.91 -3.88 5.07
C THR A 138 0.40 -3.92 5.26
N TRP A 139 -0.03 -4.61 6.30
CA TRP A 139 -1.41 -4.76 6.67
C TRP A 139 -1.59 -4.79 8.19
N THR A 140 -2.81 -4.51 8.62
CA THR A 140 -3.22 -4.51 10.02
C THR A 140 -4.42 -5.42 10.22
N GLU A 141 -4.55 -5.96 11.41
CA GLU A 141 -5.68 -6.75 11.84
C GLU A 141 -6.57 -5.93 12.76
N GLY A 142 -7.84 -5.76 12.40
CA GLY A 142 -8.72 -4.88 13.19
C GLY A 142 -10.00 -4.48 12.48
N TYR A 143 -10.36 -3.22 12.65
CA TYR A 143 -11.62 -2.62 12.24
C TYR A 143 -11.38 -1.37 11.44
N ARG A 144 -12.18 -1.17 10.40
CA ARG A 144 -12.10 0.03 9.56
C ARG A 144 -13.48 0.56 9.23
N LEU A 145 -13.63 1.87 9.36
CA LEU A 145 -14.73 2.65 8.81
C LEU A 145 -14.23 3.39 7.58
N ARG A 146 -14.96 3.31 6.49
CA ARG A 146 -14.75 4.10 5.27
C ARG A 146 -15.96 4.96 5.02
N LEU A 147 -15.73 6.25 4.74
CA LEU A 147 -16.76 7.18 4.31
C LEU A 147 -16.31 7.86 3.01
N ASN A 148 -17.18 7.89 2.02
CA ASN A 148 -16.98 8.60 0.77
C ASN A 148 -17.92 9.81 0.77
N GLY A 149 -17.36 11.01 0.84
CA GLY A 149 -18.13 12.24 0.87
C GLY A 149 -18.37 12.79 -0.53
N GLU A 150 -19.58 13.28 -0.75
CA GLU A 150 -19.94 14.08 -1.92
C GLU A 150 -20.25 15.50 -1.42
N GLY A 151 -19.59 16.49 -2.00
CA GLY A 151 -19.86 17.90 -1.66
C GLY A 151 -18.60 18.75 -1.43
N LYS A 152 -18.83 20.06 -1.40
CA LYS A 152 -17.75 21.05 -1.38
C LYS A 152 -16.93 21.02 -0.09
N TYR A 153 -17.55 20.75 1.04
CA TYR A 153 -16.91 20.89 2.36
C TYR A 153 -16.49 19.57 3.00
N LEU A 154 -17.07 18.43 2.57
CA LEU A 154 -16.74 17.13 3.12
C LEU A 154 -15.46 16.54 2.48
N PRO A 155 -14.67 15.75 3.22
CA PRO A 155 -13.63 14.93 2.61
C PRO A 155 -14.23 14.05 1.49
N SER A 156 -13.54 13.91 0.38
CA SER A 156 -13.96 12.97 -0.68
C SER A 156 -13.75 11.50 -0.26
N LYS A 157 -12.81 11.28 0.68
CA LYS A 157 -12.56 10.00 1.33
C LYS A 157 -12.19 10.27 2.79
N PHE A 158 -12.79 9.55 3.69
CA PHE A 158 -12.42 9.50 5.10
C PHE A 158 -12.29 8.04 5.50
N THR A 159 -11.22 7.70 6.22
CA THR A 159 -10.98 6.34 6.71
C THR A 159 -10.49 6.41 8.15
N ALA A 160 -11.09 5.61 9.02
CA ALA A 160 -10.61 5.38 10.37
C ALA A 160 -10.33 3.89 10.55
N THR A 161 -9.12 3.54 10.93
CA THR A 161 -8.67 2.16 11.12
C THR A 161 -8.10 2.00 12.52
N PHE A 162 -8.49 0.93 13.22
CA PHE A 162 -7.98 0.56 14.54
C PHE A 162 -7.61 -0.92 14.50
N GLY A 163 -6.43 -1.28 14.96
CA GLY A 163 -6.02 -2.67 14.89
C GLY A 163 -4.67 -2.96 15.53
N PHE A 164 -4.20 -4.14 15.22
CA PHE A 164 -2.94 -4.67 15.68
C PHE A 164 -1.93 -4.81 14.54
N ILE A 165 -0.72 -4.32 14.78
CA ILE A 165 0.46 -4.56 13.94
C ILE A 165 1.56 -5.16 14.81
N GLY A 166 2.01 -6.35 14.46
CA GLY A 166 3.04 -7.09 15.18
C GLY A 166 3.28 -8.43 14.52
N ASP A 167 3.99 -9.33 15.21
CA ASP A 167 4.25 -10.70 14.73
C ASP A 167 4.74 -10.73 13.28
N PHE A 168 5.77 -9.92 12.99
CA PHE A 168 6.20 -9.60 11.62
C PHE A 168 6.56 -10.82 10.76
N ASN A 169 6.91 -11.94 11.38
CA ASN A 169 7.26 -13.19 10.72
C ASN A 169 6.06 -14.15 10.56
N THR A 170 4.85 -13.69 10.86
CA THR A 170 3.61 -14.46 10.67
C THR A 170 2.79 -13.80 9.56
N PRO A 171 3.12 -14.05 8.29
CA PRO A 171 2.53 -13.32 7.15
C PRO A 171 1.11 -13.74 6.81
N ASN A 172 0.58 -14.82 7.39
CA ASN A 172 -0.75 -15.34 7.10
C ASN A 172 -1.79 -14.73 8.05
N ALA A 173 -2.79 -14.06 7.50
CA ALA A 173 -3.89 -13.43 8.23
C ALA A 173 -4.64 -14.41 9.14
N PHE A 174 -4.91 -15.63 8.66
CA PHE A 174 -5.65 -16.64 9.44
C PHE A 174 -4.92 -17.05 10.71
N GLY A 175 -3.58 -17.08 10.70
CA GLY A 175 -2.75 -17.38 11.87
C GLY A 175 -2.77 -16.28 12.93
N ARG A 176 -3.43 -15.15 12.66
CA ARG A 176 -3.42 -13.94 13.51
C ARG A 176 -4.80 -13.47 13.94
N LEU A 177 -5.88 -14.10 13.48
CA LEU A 177 -7.25 -13.67 13.81
C LEU A 177 -7.55 -13.58 15.33
N TYR A 178 -6.74 -14.23 16.16
CA TYR A 178 -6.84 -14.11 17.62
C TYR A 178 -6.43 -12.73 18.14
N ARG A 179 -5.73 -11.90 17.34
CA ARG A 179 -5.31 -10.53 17.68
C ARG A 179 -6.37 -9.47 17.41
N LEU A 180 -7.52 -9.83 16.83
CA LEU A 180 -8.61 -8.87 16.49
C LEU A 180 -9.10 -8.00 17.67
N GLY A 181 -8.82 -8.38 18.91
CA GLY A 181 -9.16 -7.59 20.11
C GLY A 181 -8.05 -6.67 20.59
N GLU A 182 -6.86 -6.73 20.00
CA GLU A 182 -5.70 -5.94 20.40
C GLU A 182 -5.59 -4.69 19.53
N ILE A 183 -5.20 -3.56 20.15
CA ILE A 183 -5.03 -2.30 19.44
C ILE A 183 -3.68 -1.68 19.80
N ASN A 184 -2.76 -1.65 18.84
CA ASN A 184 -1.52 -0.90 18.94
C ASN A 184 -1.27 -0.01 17.71
N TYR A 185 -2.26 0.02 16.80
CA TYR A 185 -2.31 0.83 15.61
C TYR A 185 -3.64 1.57 15.52
N ALA A 186 -3.58 2.86 15.22
CA ALA A 186 -4.74 3.68 14.87
C ALA A 186 -4.37 4.60 13.70
N GLN A 187 -5.26 4.74 12.74
CA GLN A 187 -5.11 5.65 11.60
C GLN A 187 -6.41 6.42 11.39
N VAL A 188 -6.30 7.71 11.19
CA VAL A 188 -7.38 8.56 10.69
C VAL A 188 -6.86 9.31 9.46
N LEU A 189 -7.45 9.04 8.31
CA LEU A 189 -7.08 9.62 7.02
C LEU A 189 -8.26 10.37 6.43
N ALA A 190 -8.04 11.62 6.05
CA ALA A 190 -8.97 12.42 5.26
C ALA A 190 -8.32 12.83 3.94
N GLU A 191 -8.97 12.59 2.81
CA GLU A 191 -8.55 13.05 1.49
C GLU A 191 -9.62 13.95 0.88
N LYS A 192 -9.21 15.03 0.25
CA LYS A 192 -10.07 15.98 -0.46
C LYS A 192 -9.57 16.22 -1.86
N LYS A 193 -10.47 16.10 -2.84
CA LYS A 193 -10.27 16.64 -4.19
C LYS A 193 -10.58 18.13 -4.14
N LEU A 194 -9.54 18.97 -4.13
CA LEU A 194 -9.69 20.42 -4.08
C LEU A 194 -10.12 20.96 -5.44
N THR A 195 -9.56 20.40 -6.52
CA THR A 195 -9.92 20.71 -7.91
C THR A 195 -9.90 19.41 -8.74
N LYS A 196 -10.12 19.50 -10.05
CA LYS A 196 -9.96 18.35 -10.96
C LYS A 196 -8.52 17.83 -11.01
N THR A 197 -7.55 18.68 -10.70
CA THR A 197 -6.11 18.38 -10.82
C THR A 197 -5.38 18.33 -9.47
N ILE A 198 -6.00 18.79 -8.37
CA ILE A 198 -5.36 18.88 -7.06
C ILE A 198 -6.12 18.00 -6.05
N ARG A 199 -5.39 17.11 -5.40
CA ARG A 199 -5.84 16.34 -4.23
C ARG A 199 -4.93 16.64 -3.06
N ALA A 200 -5.51 16.75 -1.88
CA ALA A 200 -4.77 16.88 -0.61
C ALA A 200 -5.27 15.82 0.38
N SER A 201 -4.39 15.37 1.24
CA SER A 201 -4.72 14.50 2.36
C SER A 201 -4.08 14.98 3.65
N ALA A 202 -4.74 14.69 4.75
CA ALA A 202 -4.22 14.82 6.10
C ALA A 202 -4.45 13.50 6.83
N GLU A 203 -3.48 13.08 7.63
CA GLU A 203 -3.49 11.80 8.29
C GLU A 203 -2.86 11.88 9.67
N TYR A 204 -3.44 11.17 10.60
CA TYR A 204 -2.85 10.86 11.89
C TYR A 204 -2.69 9.35 12.01
N ASP A 205 -1.48 8.92 12.36
CA ASP A 205 -1.16 7.54 12.68
C ASP A 205 -0.60 7.43 14.10
N ARG A 206 -1.12 6.48 14.85
CA ARG A 206 -0.46 5.95 16.04
C ARG A 206 0.02 4.53 15.75
N LEU A 207 1.33 4.37 15.67
CA LEU A 207 1.96 3.09 15.33
C LEU A 207 2.86 2.65 16.48
N ARG A 208 2.40 1.69 17.31
CA ARG A 208 3.18 1.10 18.41
C ARG A 208 3.81 2.16 19.33
N GLY A 209 3.05 3.19 19.68
CA GLY A 209 3.51 4.27 20.58
C GLY A 209 4.24 5.43 19.92
N ILE A 210 4.33 5.44 18.59
CA ILE A 210 4.76 6.60 17.81
C ILE A 210 3.53 7.30 17.24
N ASP A 211 3.43 8.60 17.45
CA ASP A 211 2.40 9.44 16.89
C ASP A 211 2.96 10.23 15.70
N LEU A 212 2.36 10.03 14.53
CA LEU A 212 2.74 10.64 13.26
C LEU A 212 1.59 11.44 12.69
N PHE A 213 1.86 12.65 12.23
CA PHE A 213 0.97 13.42 11.38
C PHE A 213 1.57 13.53 9.97
N ARG A 214 0.75 13.32 8.96
CA ARG A 214 1.13 13.52 7.56
C ARG A 214 0.18 14.49 6.90
N ALA A 215 0.75 15.33 6.04
CA ALA A 215 -0.01 16.15 5.10
C ALA A 215 0.62 15.97 3.73
N ALA A 216 -0.21 15.74 2.73
CA ALA A 216 0.26 15.52 1.38
C ALA A 216 -0.63 16.21 0.35
N THR A 217 -0.01 16.67 -0.73
CA THR A 217 -0.70 17.23 -1.89
C THR A 217 -0.19 16.56 -3.15
N LYS A 218 -1.10 16.13 -4.00
CA LYS A 218 -0.82 15.66 -5.36
C LYS A 218 -1.46 16.62 -6.36
N MET A 219 -0.65 17.10 -7.32
CA MET A 219 -1.08 17.96 -8.41
C MET A 219 -0.80 17.28 -9.74
N SER A 220 -1.82 17.17 -10.58
CA SER A 220 -1.69 16.71 -11.97
C SER A 220 -1.50 17.92 -12.87
N LEU A 221 -0.43 17.92 -13.65
CA LEU A 221 -0.04 18.94 -14.63
C LEU A 221 -0.48 18.50 -16.03
N PRO A 222 -0.45 19.40 -17.05
CA PRO A 222 -0.79 19.05 -18.42
C PRO A 222 0.03 17.87 -18.95
N ASP A 223 -0.60 16.99 -19.71
CA ASP A 223 0.03 15.80 -20.29
C ASP A 223 1.14 16.10 -21.29
N SER A 224 1.12 17.28 -21.89
CA SER A 224 2.14 17.77 -22.79
C SER A 224 3.50 18.01 -22.11
N TRP A 225 3.51 18.14 -20.79
CA TRP A 225 4.74 18.33 -20.05
C TRP A 225 5.47 16.99 -19.87
N TRP A 226 6.80 17.05 -19.79
CA TRP A 226 7.64 15.87 -19.56
C TRP A 226 7.44 15.26 -18.15
N ILE A 227 7.00 16.08 -17.18
CA ILE A 227 6.48 15.70 -15.87
C ILE A 227 5.02 16.14 -15.81
N ASN A 228 4.13 15.27 -15.34
CA ASN A 228 2.72 15.61 -15.24
C ASN A 228 2.09 15.27 -13.88
N ASP A 229 2.84 14.72 -12.93
CA ASP A 229 2.42 14.58 -11.54
C ASP A 229 3.50 15.14 -10.61
N LEU A 230 3.07 16.04 -9.75
CA LEU A 230 3.85 16.58 -8.63
C LEU A 230 3.20 16.11 -7.33
N GLN A 231 3.99 15.52 -6.44
CA GLN A 231 3.56 15.15 -5.09
C GLN A 231 4.51 15.78 -4.07
N VAL A 232 3.94 16.41 -3.06
CA VAL A 232 4.66 16.99 -1.92
C VAL A 232 4.02 16.42 -0.66
N GLU A 233 4.83 15.96 0.27
CA GLU A 233 4.35 15.49 1.55
C GLU A 233 5.28 15.90 2.69
N ASN A 234 4.68 16.07 3.84
CA ASN A 234 5.35 16.30 5.11
C ASN A 234 4.89 15.26 6.11
N VAL A 235 5.83 14.76 6.91
CA VAL A 235 5.56 13.88 8.04
C VAL A 235 6.16 14.49 9.30
N VAL A 236 5.37 14.53 10.37
CA VAL A 236 5.80 15.04 11.67
C VAL A 236 5.56 13.94 12.69
N ARG A 237 6.61 13.47 13.31
CA ARG A 237 6.54 12.70 14.54
C ARG A 237 6.35 13.65 15.71
N VAL A 238 5.33 13.44 16.53
CA VAL A 238 5.03 14.29 17.69
C VAL A 238 5.55 13.65 18.97
N ALA A 239 5.35 12.36 19.14
CA ALA A 239 5.76 11.60 20.30
C ALA A 239 6.58 10.36 19.92
N PRO A 240 7.53 9.92 20.77
CA PRO A 240 7.99 10.54 22.03
C PRO A 240 8.93 11.74 21.84
N ARG A 241 9.43 12.01 20.63
CA ARG A 241 10.28 13.18 20.31
C ARG A 241 9.84 13.79 19.00
N ALA A 242 9.64 15.09 18.98
CA ALA A 242 9.27 15.82 17.78
C ALA A 242 10.39 15.78 16.73
N THR A 243 10.04 15.37 15.53
CA THR A 243 10.95 15.34 14.37
C THR A 243 10.09 15.42 13.12
N SER A 244 10.56 16.13 12.11
CA SER A 244 9.84 16.25 10.84
C SER A 244 10.68 15.81 9.66
N GLY A 245 10.00 15.35 8.62
CA GLY A 245 10.58 15.01 7.34
C GLY A 245 9.64 15.41 6.21
N TRP A 246 10.14 15.40 5.00
CA TRP A 246 9.36 15.73 3.82
C TRP A 246 9.89 14.99 2.59
N ALA A 247 9.04 14.85 1.59
CA ALA A 247 9.40 14.29 0.30
C ALA A 247 8.70 15.04 -0.83
N LEU A 248 9.42 15.14 -1.94
CA LEU A 248 8.98 15.70 -3.22
C LEU A 248 9.14 14.62 -4.27
N ASN A 249 8.08 14.36 -5.04
CA ASN A 249 8.11 13.41 -6.14
C ASN A 249 7.54 14.06 -7.41
N LEU A 250 8.33 14.00 -8.48
CA LEU A 250 8.02 14.53 -9.80
C LEU A 250 8.05 13.37 -10.79
N VAL A 251 6.91 12.99 -11.34
CA VAL A 251 6.85 11.81 -12.22
C VAL A 251 6.05 12.08 -13.50
N LYS A 252 6.39 11.35 -14.55
CA LYS A 252 5.52 11.16 -15.70
C LYS A 252 4.58 10.00 -15.41
N SER A 253 3.34 10.29 -15.01
CA SER A 253 2.39 9.27 -14.56
C SER A 253 1.59 8.62 -15.68
N LYS A 254 1.46 9.27 -16.85
CA LYS A 254 0.75 8.68 -17.99
C LYS A 254 1.62 7.68 -18.72
N ASN A 255 1.38 6.41 -18.41
CA ASN A 255 1.97 5.31 -19.17
C ASN A 255 1.39 5.29 -20.60
N ARG A 256 2.24 5.53 -21.57
CA ARG A 256 1.97 5.21 -22.96
C ARG A 256 2.77 3.98 -23.35
N LEU A 257 2.14 3.07 -24.08
CA LEU A 257 2.80 1.88 -24.59
C LEU A 257 4.05 2.27 -25.40
N GLY A 258 5.20 1.67 -25.10
CA GLY A 258 6.47 1.96 -25.74
C GLY A 258 7.16 3.26 -25.30
N TRP A 259 6.64 3.97 -24.29
CA TRP A 259 7.25 5.22 -23.81
C TRP A 259 7.90 5.03 -22.44
N LEU A 260 9.06 5.65 -22.28
CA LEU A 260 9.75 5.75 -21.00
C LEU A 260 9.17 6.91 -20.19
N ASN A 261 8.68 6.62 -19.00
CA ASN A 261 8.13 7.61 -18.08
C ASN A 261 9.13 7.85 -16.94
N PRO A 262 9.89 8.97 -16.99
CA PRO A 262 10.85 9.31 -15.95
C PRO A 262 10.17 9.86 -14.70
N GLY A 263 10.89 9.78 -13.59
CA GLY A 263 10.53 10.45 -12.35
C GLY A 263 11.79 10.78 -11.55
N ILE A 264 11.70 11.85 -10.77
CA ILE A 264 12.73 12.28 -9.84
C ILE A 264 12.05 12.46 -8.49
N TYR A 265 12.67 11.97 -7.42
CA TYR A 265 12.24 12.32 -6.08
C TYR A 265 13.42 12.88 -5.27
N TYR A 266 13.08 13.70 -4.31
CA TYR A 266 13.96 14.14 -3.25
C TYR A 266 13.27 13.96 -1.92
N SER A 267 13.98 13.48 -0.90
CA SER A 267 13.44 13.33 0.45
C SER A 267 14.44 13.78 1.49
N HIS A 268 13.92 14.28 2.60
CA HIS A 268 14.63 14.49 3.84
C HIS A 268 13.83 13.84 4.95
N LEU A 269 14.19 12.61 5.30
CA LEU A 269 13.51 11.77 6.29
C LEU A 269 14.51 11.40 7.40
N PRO A 270 14.70 12.27 8.42
CA PRO A 270 15.61 11.98 9.51
C PRO A 270 15.26 10.65 10.18
N THR A 271 16.28 9.88 10.57
CA THR A 271 16.09 8.59 11.28
C THR A 271 15.20 8.72 12.51
N GLY A 272 15.22 9.90 13.17
CA GLY A 272 14.35 10.19 14.31
C GLY A 272 12.85 10.16 14.00
N VAL A 273 12.42 10.29 12.74
CA VAL A 273 11.01 10.13 12.36
C VAL A 273 10.56 8.69 12.55
N TYR A 274 11.45 7.71 12.30
CA TYR A 274 11.14 6.28 12.29
C TYR A 274 11.97 5.48 13.29
N LYS A 275 12.31 6.08 14.42
CA LYS A 275 13.27 5.50 15.35
C LYS A 275 12.71 4.26 16.07
N ASP A 276 12.81 3.10 15.45
CA ASP A 276 12.90 1.75 16.03
C ASP A 276 12.89 0.76 14.85
N GLY A 277 13.82 -0.17 14.80
CA GLY A 277 14.04 -1.02 13.62
C GLY A 277 12.80 -1.72 13.04
N ALA A 278 11.84 -2.11 13.89
CA ALA A 278 10.60 -2.73 13.43
C ALA A 278 9.65 -1.72 12.75
N GLN A 279 9.57 -0.47 13.23
CA GLN A 279 8.72 0.56 12.63
C GLN A 279 9.33 1.10 11.34
N GLN A 280 10.65 1.18 11.26
CA GLN A 280 11.36 1.58 10.04
C GLN A 280 11.10 0.59 8.89
N ALA A 281 11.03 -0.71 9.19
CA ALA A 281 10.72 -1.74 8.20
C ALA A 281 9.28 -1.65 7.70
N LEU A 282 8.34 -1.18 8.54
CA LEU A 282 6.94 -0.98 8.15
C LEU A 282 6.73 0.29 7.31
N LEU A 283 7.52 1.33 7.55
CA LEU A 283 7.35 2.66 6.99
C LEU A 283 8.25 2.91 5.76
N ASN A 284 8.35 2.00 4.83
CA ASN A 284 9.10 2.16 3.57
C ASN A 284 10.51 2.78 3.67
N GLY A 285 11.01 2.95 4.88
CA GLY A 285 12.35 3.46 5.11
C GLY A 285 13.45 2.55 4.55
N ASP A 286 13.12 1.29 4.29
CA ASP A 286 13.98 0.33 3.61
C ASP A 286 13.99 0.52 2.09
N VAL A 287 12.94 1.10 1.50
CA VAL A 287 12.85 1.35 0.05
C VAL A 287 13.48 2.68 -0.31
N TYR A 288 12.99 3.75 0.29
CA TYR A 288 13.44 5.11 -0.02
C TYR A 288 14.61 5.54 0.86
N GLY A 289 14.77 4.95 2.04
CA GLY A 289 15.84 5.22 3.00
C GLY A 289 15.64 6.48 3.80
N THR A 290 16.36 6.55 4.92
CA THR A 290 16.42 7.73 5.79
C THR A 290 17.55 8.69 5.39
N GLY A 291 17.54 9.91 5.93
CA GLY A 291 18.45 10.99 5.61
C GLY A 291 17.99 11.82 4.41
N LYS A 292 18.90 12.62 3.87
CA LYS A 292 18.68 13.36 2.62
C LYS A 292 18.98 12.47 1.44
N ARG A 293 18.04 12.35 0.52
CA ARG A 293 18.16 11.46 -0.63
C ARG A 293 17.67 12.09 -1.92
N ILE A 294 18.31 11.73 -3.00
CA ILE A 294 17.81 11.95 -4.34
C ILE A 294 17.60 10.58 -5.00
N GLY A 295 16.54 10.46 -5.78
CA GLY A 295 16.25 9.24 -6.52
C GLY A 295 15.74 9.53 -7.91
N PHE A 296 16.01 8.57 -8.79
CA PHE A 296 15.53 8.54 -10.15
C PHE A 296 14.69 7.27 -10.34
N THR A 297 13.53 7.44 -10.94
CA THR A 297 12.64 6.34 -11.29
C THR A 297 12.35 6.35 -12.78
N THR A 298 12.13 5.19 -13.33
CA THR A 298 11.54 5.09 -14.68
C THR A 298 10.44 4.05 -14.68
N LYS A 299 9.51 4.21 -15.60
CA LYS A 299 8.53 3.19 -15.92
C LYS A 299 8.39 3.07 -17.42
N TYR A 300 8.46 1.84 -17.92
CA TYR A 300 8.33 1.52 -19.34
C TYR A 300 7.28 0.44 -19.52
N GLN A 301 6.23 0.73 -20.24
CA GLN A 301 5.19 -0.24 -20.56
C GLN A 301 5.46 -0.86 -21.91
N ALA A 302 5.99 -2.08 -21.92
CA ALA A 302 6.33 -2.80 -23.13
C ALA A 302 5.10 -3.35 -23.86
N THR A 303 4.12 -3.88 -23.10
CA THR A 303 2.84 -4.36 -23.62
C THR A 303 1.72 -3.96 -22.66
N LYS A 304 0.45 -4.27 -22.99
CA LYS A 304 -0.69 -4.07 -22.08
C LYS A 304 -0.55 -4.86 -20.77
N ALA A 305 0.19 -5.97 -20.80
CA ALA A 305 0.36 -6.87 -19.67
C ALA A 305 1.75 -6.79 -19.02
N LEU A 306 2.77 -6.29 -19.72
CA LEU A 306 4.17 -6.29 -19.26
C LEU A 306 4.68 -4.86 -19.12
N ASP A 307 5.13 -4.52 -17.93
CA ASP A 307 5.85 -3.27 -17.66
C ASP A 307 7.16 -3.51 -16.89
N PHE A 308 8.07 -2.55 -17.03
CA PHE A 308 9.33 -2.49 -16.30
C PHE A 308 9.40 -1.20 -15.53
N SER A 309 9.98 -1.25 -14.34
CA SER A 309 10.26 -0.06 -13.55
C SER A 309 11.66 -0.12 -12.96
N THR A 310 12.28 1.04 -12.80
CA THR A 310 13.56 1.18 -12.11
C THR A 310 13.43 2.14 -10.96
N LEU A 311 14.26 1.96 -9.95
CA LEU A 311 14.47 2.90 -8.87
C LEU A 311 15.97 2.91 -8.56
N ILE A 312 16.58 4.08 -8.66
CA ILE A 312 17.95 4.32 -8.24
C ILE A 312 17.95 5.45 -7.22
N THR A 313 18.51 5.23 -6.06
CA THR A 313 18.57 6.23 -5.00
C THR A 313 19.96 6.40 -4.47
N ARG A 314 20.32 7.64 -4.17
CA ARG A 314 21.60 8.01 -3.55
C ARG A 314 21.36 8.84 -2.30
N LYS A 315 22.09 8.52 -1.25
CA LYS A 315 22.16 9.29 -0.02
C LYS A 315 23.11 10.49 -0.19
N LEU A 316 22.73 11.63 0.38
CA LEU A 316 23.43 12.91 0.25
C LEU A 316 24.06 13.39 1.57
N ASP A 317 23.82 12.70 2.67
CA ASP A 317 24.34 13.04 4.01
C ASP A 317 25.01 11.84 4.68
N SER A 318 25.46 12.01 5.92
CA SER A 318 26.15 11.00 6.73
C SER A 318 25.25 10.19 7.66
N ASP A 319 23.92 10.40 7.61
CA ASP A 319 22.99 9.65 8.45
C ASP A 319 23.15 8.13 8.28
N PRO A 320 22.83 7.29 9.27
CA PRO A 320 22.85 5.84 9.13
C PRO A 320 21.93 5.34 8.00
N GLY A 321 22.29 4.24 7.37
CA GLY A 321 21.49 3.58 6.35
C GLY A 321 22.31 3.24 5.10
N PHE A 322 21.62 2.78 4.06
CA PHE A 322 22.29 2.44 2.81
C PHE A 322 22.70 3.69 2.02
N ARG A 323 23.84 3.63 1.34
CA ARG A 323 24.36 4.72 0.50
C ARG A 323 23.70 4.74 -0.86
N TRP A 324 23.66 3.57 -1.52
CA TRP A 324 23.03 3.38 -2.82
C TRP A 324 22.00 2.26 -2.76
N ARG A 325 20.93 2.43 -3.51
CA ARG A 325 20.01 1.37 -3.87
C ARG A 325 19.70 1.49 -5.36
N ALA A 326 19.80 0.38 -6.06
CA ALA A 326 19.33 0.25 -7.43
C ALA A 326 18.42 -0.98 -7.52
N GLN A 327 17.31 -0.86 -8.22
CA GLN A 327 16.45 -1.99 -8.53
C GLN A 327 15.83 -1.85 -9.91
N ILE A 328 15.62 -2.99 -10.53
CA ILE A 328 14.87 -3.14 -11.77
C ILE A 328 13.79 -4.18 -11.51
N VAL A 329 12.55 -3.86 -11.83
CA VAL A 329 11.39 -4.72 -11.64
C VAL A 329 10.71 -4.92 -12.98
N ALA A 330 10.48 -6.17 -13.36
CA ALA A 330 9.55 -6.54 -14.42
C ALA A 330 8.24 -7.01 -13.79
N ARG A 331 7.10 -6.51 -14.27
CA ARG A 331 5.77 -6.90 -13.82
C ARG A 331 4.95 -7.42 -15.00
N TYR A 332 4.38 -8.61 -14.82
CA TYR A 332 3.38 -9.18 -15.71
C TYR A 332 2.00 -9.18 -15.05
N GLN A 333 1.02 -8.54 -15.68
CA GLN A 333 -0.36 -8.46 -15.22
C GLN A 333 -1.16 -9.64 -15.76
N ALA A 334 -1.43 -10.63 -14.91
CA ALA A 334 -2.17 -11.84 -15.27
C ALA A 334 -3.70 -11.70 -15.14
N ALA A 335 -4.19 -10.67 -14.44
CA ALA A 335 -5.64 -10.48 -14.21
C ALA A 335 -6.48 -10.48 -15.49
N PRO A 336 -6.09 -9.86 -16.62
CA PRO A 336 -6.85 -9.94 -17.86
C PRO A 336 -6.99 -11.37 -18.39
N LEU A 337 -5.92 -12.17 -18.33
CA LEU A 337 -5.93 -13.57 -18.74
C LEU A 337 -6.86 -14.40 -17.86
N LEU A 338 -6.78 -14.24 -16.54
CA LEU A 338 -7.66 -14.95 -15.60
C LEU A 338 -9.12 -14.63 -15.83
N LYS A 339 -9.46 -13.37 -16.13
CA LYS A 339 -10.84 -12.96 -16.47
C LYS A 339 -11.33 -13.62 -17.77
N GLN A 340 -10.47 -13.80 -18.77
CA GLN A 340 -10.81 -14.50 -20.00
C GLN A 340 -11.07 -15.99 -19.73
N LEU A 341 -10.22 -16.64 -18.96
CA LEU A 341 -10.39 -18.04 -18.57
C LEU A 341 -11.67 -18.24 -17.75
N GLN A 342 -11.96 -17.36 -16.80
CA GLN A 342 -13.21 -17.40 -16.04
C GLN A 342 -14.43 -17.31 -16.95
N ARG A 343 -14.45 -16.40 -17.93
CA ARG A 343 -15.55 -16.28 -18.89
C ARG A 343 -15.73 -17.56 -19.72
N ALA A 344 -14.62 -18.14 -20.20
CA ALA A 344 -14.67 -19.37 -20.99
C ALA A 344 -15.20 -20.58 -20.18
N LEU A 345 -14.93 -20.62 -18.87
CA LEU A 345 -15.43 -21.68 -17.99
C LEU A 345 -16.93 -21.49 -17.62
N THR A 346 -17.40 -20.25 -17.53
CA THR A 346 -18.80 -19.95 -17.17
C THR A 346 -19.73 -19.91 -18.37
N SER A 347 -19.22 -19.94 -19.59
CA SER A 347 -19.99 -20.00 -20.85
C SER A 347 -20.28 -21.43 -21.32
N ARG A 348 -19.78 -22.43 -20.63
CA ARG A 348 -20.13 -23.85 -20.80
C ARG A 348 -21.20 -24.29 -19.79
#